data_333b01201eb7f2d3cd5ebc54f75d60e2
#
_entry.id   333b01201eb7f2d3cd5ebc54f75d60e2
#
_cell.length_a   1.000
_cell.length_b   1.000
_cell.length_c   1.000
_cell.angle_alpha   90.00
_cell.angle_beta   90.00
_cell.angle_gamma   90.00
#
_symmetry.space_group_name_H-M   'P 1'
#
loop_
_entity.id
_entity.type
_entity.pdbx_description
1 polymer ?
#
loop_
_entity_poly.entity_id
_entity_poly.type
_entity_poly.pdbx_seq_one_letter_code
_entity_poly.pdbx_strand_id
1 'polypeptide(L)'
;MKMVMLIVDADRTGDIEEMFDECDVPGYTQIRNTHGKGSTGKKSGTRAFPGSSNVFFAAMDDACMQPLRERLNALRQERGPEEGLKAFILETQEII
;
A
#
# COMPACT_ATOMS: atom_id res chain seq x y z
N MET A 1 18.73 1.19 1.38
CA MET A 1 17.39 1.41 1.96
C MET A 1 16.36 1.56 0.86
N LYS A 2 15.20 1.01 1.06
CA LYS A 2 14.10 1.12 0.12
C LYS A 2 12.87 1.66 0.81
N MET A 3 12.01 2.31 0.02
CA MET A 3 10.72 2.78 0.48
C MET A 3 9.64 2.08 -0.33
N VAL A 4 8.66 1.51 0.33
CA VAL A 4 7.45 1.03 -0.33
C VAL A 4 6.37 2.10 -0.26
N MET A 5 5.70 2.32 -1.38
CA MET A 5 4.50 3.15 -1.43
C MET A 5 3.35 2.25 -1.87
N LEU A 6 2.32 2.19 -1.05
CA LEU A 6 1.14 1.38 -1.34
C LEU A 6 -0.06 2.30 -1.49
N ILE A 7 -0.84 2.04 -2.54
CA ILE A 7 -2.13 2.70 -2.72
C ILE A 7 -3.17 1.59 -2.68
N VAL A 8 -4.08 1.66 -1.73
CA VAL A 8 -5.02 0.57 -1.47
C VAL A 8 -6.41 1.13 -1.22
N ASP A 9 -7.43 0.40 -1.65
CA ASP A 9 -8.81 0.76 -1.35
C ASP A 9 -9.00 0.82 0.17
N ALA A 10 -9.79 1.81 0.60
CA ALA A 10 -9.97 2.10 2.03
C ALA A 10 -10.46 0.90 2.82
N ASP A 11 -11.30 0.07 2.24
CA ASP A 11 -11.86 -1.12 2.90
C ASP A 11 -10.85 -2.27 3.00
N ARG A 12 -9.66 -2.13 2.44
CA ARG A 12 -8.58 -3.14 2.49
C ARG A 12 -7.43 -2.73 3.39
N THR A 13 -7.56 -1.62 4.07
CA THR A 13 -6.49 -1.05 4.90
C THR A 13 -6.04 -2.01 5.99
N GLY A 14 -6.97 -2.71 6.62
CA GLY A 14 -6.66 -3.66 7.68
C GLY A 14 -5.72 -4.78 7.24
N ASP A 15 -5.86 -5.25 6.00
CA ASP A 15 -4.99 -6.28 5.46
C ASP A 15 -3.54 -5.80 5.35
N ILE A 16 -3.36 -4.54 5.00
CA ILE A 16 -2.01 -3.95 4.88
C ILE A 16 -1.38 -3.77 6.25
N GLU A 17 -2.15 -3.26 7.21
CA GLU A 17 -1.64 -3.08 8.59
C GLU A 17 -1.22 -4.42 9.20
N GLU A 18 -2.03 -5.46 9.01
CA GLU A 18 -1.72 -6.81 9.47
C GLU A 18 -0.45 -7.35 8.81
N MET A 19 -0.32 -7.13 7.51
CA MET A 19 0.86 -7.54 6.75
C MET A 19 2.13 -6.85 7.26
N PHE A 20 2.05 -5.57 7.55
CA PHE A 20 3.19 -4.83 8.11
C PHE A 20 3.62 -5.40 9.46
N ASP A 21 2.66 -5.76 10.30
CA ASP A 21 2.95 -6.39 11.59
C ASP A 21 3.60 -7.76 11.40
N GLU A 22 3.07 -8.59 10.51
CA GLU A 22 3.60 -9.92 10.24
C GLU A 22 5.02 -9.89 9.68
N CYS A 23 5.33 -8.88 8.88
CA CYS A 23 6.65 -8.74 8.25
C CYS A 23 7.62 -7.91 9.08
N ASP A 24 7.26 -7.55 10.30
CA ASP A 24 8.10 -6.75 11.21
C ASP A 24 8.57 -5.44 10.58
N VAL A 25 7.69 -4.78 9.84
CA VAL A 25 7.97 -3.47 9.27
C VAL A 25 8.22 -2.48 10.41
N PRO A 26 9.35 -1.77 10.44
CA PRO A 26 9.72 -0.95 11.59
C PRO A 26 8.80 0.24 11.85
N GLY A 27 8.13 0.71 10.80
CA GLY A 27 7.19 1.81 10.94
C GLY A 27 6.62 2.20 9.61
N TYR A 28 5.50 2.91 9.63
CA TYR A 28 4.90 3.41 8.39
C TYR A 28 4.13 4.69 8.65
N THR A 29 3.89 5.43 7.57
CA THR A 29 3.01 6.59 7.57
C THR A 29 1.82 6.28 6.67
N GLN A 30 0.63 6.59 7.13
CA GLN A 30 -0.60 6.38 6.38
C GLN A 30 -1.28 7.72 6.10
N ILE A 31 -1.67 7.93 4.86
CA ILE A 31 -2.48 9.07 4.45
C ILE A 31 -3.85 8.51 4.08
N ARG A 32 -4.88 8.93 4.79
CA ARG A 32 -6.24 8.41 4.61
C ARG A 32 -7.05 9.29 3.67
N ASN A 33 -8.09 8.68 3.10
CA ASN A 33 -9.10 9.38 2.30
C ASN A 33 -8.51 10.12 1.11
N THR A 34 -7.59 9.47 0.43
CA THR A 34 -7.02 10.03 -0.79
C THR A 34 -7.93 9.75 -1.98
N HIS A 35 -7.93 10.63 -2.95
CA HIS A 35 -8.77 10.54 -4.13
C HIS A 35 -7.92 10.44 -5.37
N GLY A 36 -8.41 9.71 -6.37
CA GLY A 36 -7.68 9.53 -7.60
C GLY A 36 -8.48 8.74 -8.61
N LYS A 37 -7.81 8.38 -9.69
CA LYS A 37 -8.38 7.55 -10.75
C LYS A 37 -7.36 6.48 -11.10
N GLY A 38 -7.81 5.23 -11.13
CA GLY A 38 -6.96 4.10 -11.49
C GLY A 38 -7.74 3.07 -12.27
N SER A 39 -7.21 1.86 -12.33
CA SER A 39 -7.83 0.74 -13.07
C SER A 39 -9.18 0.34 -12.49
N THR A 40 -9.43 0.61 -11.21
CA THR A 40 -10.70 0.31 -10.56
C THR A 40 -11.70 1.45 -10.62
N GLY A 41 -11.36 2.54 -11.34
CA GLY A 41 -12.22 3.69 -11.51
C GLY A 41 -11.83 4.88 -10.65
N LYS A 42 -12.65 5.92 -10.72
CA LYS A 42 -12.43 7.17 -10.00
C LYS A 42 -12.90 7.06 -8.57
N LYS A 43 -12.07 7.50 -7.63
CA LYS A 43 -12.37 7.49 -6.20
C LYS A 43 -12.23 8.90 -5.65
N SER A 44 -13.35 9.57 -5.50
CA SER A 44 -13.37 10.96 -5.03
C SER A 44 -14.06 11.12 -3.67
N GLY A 45 -14.61 10.04 -3.13
CA GLY A 45 -15.34 10.09 -1.86
C GLY A 45 -16.67 10.79 -1.95
N THR A 46 -17.17 11.08 -3.15
CA THR A 46 -18.46 11.71 -3.36
C THR A 46 -19.55 10.66 -3.50
N ARG A 47 -20.80 11.12 -3.54
CA ARG A 47 -21.96 10.25 -3.72
C ARG A 47 -21.89 9.47 -5.04
N ALA A 48 -21.41 10.11 -6.10
CA ALA A 48 -21.26 9.49 -7.42
C ALA A 48 -20.05 8.55 -7.48
N PHE A 49 -19.00 8.85 -6.70
CA PHE A 49 -17.76 8.06 -6.65
C PHE A 49 -17.41 7.80 -5.18
N PRO A 50 -18.12 6.87 -4.52
CA PRO A 50 -18.04 6.71 -3.06
C PRO A 50 -16.73 6.11 -2.55
N GLY A 51 -15.92 5.53 -3.42
CA GLY A 51 -14.68 4.93 -3.00
C GLY A 51 -13.62 5.97 -2.62
N SER A 52 -12.72 5.56 -1.74
CA SER A 52 -11.51 6.31 -1.42
C SER A 52 -10.36 5.34 -1.32
N SER A 53 -9.15 5.87 -1.32
CA SER A 53 -7.93 5.09 -1.18
C SER A 53 -7.14 5.60 0.01
N ASN A 54 -6.32 4.72 0.58
CA ASN A 54 -5.33 5.09 1.57
C ASN A 54 -3.95 4.84 1.00
N VAL A 55 -3.00 5.68 1.36
CA VAL A 55 -1.62 5.59 0.91
C VAL A 55 -0.73 5.29 2.11
N PHE A 56 0.13 4.31 1.96
CA PHE A 56 1.12 3.97 2.98
C PHE A 56 2.52 4.22 2.44
N PHE A 57 3.37 4.74 3.31
CA PHE A 57 4.80 4.86 3.06
C PHE A 57 5.55 4.16 4.18
N ALA A 58 6.51 3.31 3.83
CA ALA A 58 7.36 2.66 4.82
C ALA A 58 8.76 2.51 4.24
N ALA A 59 9.76 2.98 4.98
CA ALA A 59 11.15 2.84 4.59
C ALA A 59 11.81 1.74 5.42
N MET A 60 12.64 0.93 4.80
CA MET A 60 13.25 -0.22 5.47
C MET A 60 14.50 -0.68 4.72
N ASP A 61 15.28 -1.52 5.35
CA ASP A 61 16.42 -2.15 4.68
C ASP A 61 15.95 -3.28 3.74
N ASP A 62 16.85 -3.75 2.89
CA ASP A 62 16.52 -4.76 1.89
C ASP A 62 16.10 -6.09 2.53
N ALA A 63 16.67 -6.44 3.67
CA ALA A 63 16.31 -7.68 4.36
C ALA A 63 14.85 -7.65 4.85
N CYS A 64 14.40 -6.51 5.34
CA CYS A 64 13.02 -6.33 5.76
C CYS A 64 12.06 -6.25 4.57
N MET A 65 12.50 -5.67 3.47
CA MET A 65 11.69 -5.50 2.26
C MET A 65 11.32 -6.82 1.59
N GLN A 66 12.21 -7.81 1.63
CA GLN A 66 12.01 -9.06 0.89
C GLN A 66 10.77 -9.85 1.33
N PRO A 67 10.55 -10.11 2.63
CA PRO A 67 9.32 -10.78 3.05
C PRO A 67 8.05 -9.98 2.73
N LEU A 68 8.13 -8.67 2.85
CA LEU A 68 7.00 -7.81 2.51
C LEU A 68 6.66 -7.92 1.02
N ARG A 69 7.67 -7.91 0.17
CA ARG A 69 7.51 -8.05 -1.27
C ARG A 69 6.80 -9.35 -1.63
N GLU A 70 7.22 -10.44 -1.01
CA GLU A 70 6.61 -11.75 -1.22
C GLU A 70 5.14 -11.77 -0.79
N ARG A 71 4.84 -11.18 0.36
CA ARG A 71 3.47 -11.09 0.86
C ARG A 71 2.59 -10.23 -0.04
N LEU A 72 3.12 -9.13 -0.54
CA LEU A 72 2.38 -8.26 -1.47
C LEU A 72 2.06 -8.99 -2.78
N ASN A 73 3.02 -9.72 -3.31
CA ASN A 73 2.80 -10.52 -4.51
C ASN A 73 1.73 -11.59 -4.29
N ALA A 74 1.78 -12.27 -3.16
CA ALA A 74 0.77 -13.28 -2.81
C ALA A 74 -0.62 -12.67 -2.68
N LEU A 75 -0.72 -11.52 -2.04
CA LEU A 75 -1.98 -10.81 -1.88
C LEU A 75 -2.55 -10.40 -3.25
N ARG A 76 -1.69 -9.92 -4.13
CA ARG A 76 -2.08 -9.54 -5.49
C ARG A 76 -2.65 -10.72 -6.27
N GLN A 77 -1.98 -11.86 -6.19
CA GLN A 77 -2.42 -13.07 -6.88
C GLN A 77 -3.74 -13.59 -6.33
N GLU A 78 -3.89 -13.54 -5.02
CA GLU A 78 -5.11 -13.99 -4.34
C GLU A 78 -6.32 -13.16 -4.71
N ARG A 79 -6.15 -11.85 -4.83
CA ARG A 79 -7.26 -10.91 -5.06
C ARG A 79 -7.45 -10.50 -6.52
N GLY A 80 -6.40 -10.65 -7.33
CA GLY A 80 -6.43 -10.28 -8.74
C GLY A 80 -6.17 -8.79 -8.99
N PRO A 81 -6.03 -8.40 -10.27
CA PRO A 81 -5.60 -7.04 -10.63
C PRO A 81 -6.65 -5.95 -10.37
N GLU A 82 -7.90 -6.33 -10.11
CA GLU A 82 -9.01 -5.39 -9.96
C GLU A 82 -9.27 -4.96 -8.53
N GLU A 83 -8.48 -5.42 -7.58
CA GLU A 83 -8.71 -5.19 -6.16
C GLU A 83 -8.20 -3.85 -5.63
N GLY A 84 -7.80 -2.94 -6.51
CA GLY A 84 -7.40 -1.60 -6.09
C GLY A 84 -6.18 -1.57 -5.18
N LEU A 85 -5.19 -2.38 -5.50
CA LEU A 85 -3.92 -2.39 -4.79
C LEU A 85 -2.79 -2.09 -5.76
N LYS A 86 -2.00 -1.08 -5.48
CA LYS A 86 -0.75 -0.77 -6.18
C LYS A 86 0.38 -0.66 -5.18
N ALA A 87 1.51 -1.21 -5.55
CA ALA A 87 2.70 -1.18 -4.71
C ALA A 87 3.90 -0.79 -5.55
N PHE A 88 4.68 0.14 -5.05
CA PHE A 88 5.88 0.63 -5.71
C PHE A 88 7.04 0.56 -4.73
N ILE A 89 8.21 0.19 -5.22
CA ILE A 89 9.44 0.23 -4.46
C ILE A 89 10.31 1.34 -5.02
N LEU A 90 10.75 2.23 -4.15
CA LEU A 90 11.63 3.33 -4.51
C LEU A 90 12.96 3.20 -3.77
N GLU A 91 14.04 3.45 -4.49
CA GLU A 91 15.34 3.64 -3.84
C GLU A 91 15.28 4.92 -3.04
N THR A 92 15.77 4.87 -1.80
CA THR A 92 15.73 6.04 -0.94
C THR A 92 16.96 6.12 -0.06
N GLN A 93 17.17 7.29 0.49
CA GLN A 93 18.25 7.56 1.41
C GLN A 93 17.71 8.43 2.54
N GLU A 94 17.90 7.96 3.76
CA GLU A 94 17.54 8.73 4.92
C GLU A 94 18.63 9.78 5.18
N ILE A 95 18.24 11.02 5.31
CA ILE A 95 19.19 12.13 5.50
C ILE A 95 19.09 12.78 6.88
N ILE A 96 18.14 12.32 7.71
CA ILE A 96 17.99 12.96 9.02
C ILE A 96 17.62 11.92 10.08
#